data_9a819b243c54687f555a29f8f4371d2b
#
_entry.id   9a819b243c54687f555a29f8f4371d2b
#
_cell.length_a   1.000
_cell.length_b   1.000
_cell.length_c   1.000
_cell.angle_alpha   90.00
_cell.angle_beta   90.00
_cell.angle_gamma   90.00
#
_symmetry.space_group_name_H-M   'P 1'
#
loop_
_entity.id
_entity.type
_entity.pdbx_description
1 polymer ?
#
loop_
_entity_poly.entity_id
_entity_poly.type
_entity_poly.pdbx_seq_one_letter_code
_entity_poly.pdbx_strand_id
1 'polypeptide(L)'
;MIKIRETKEDLIKQTRLFEVFSRHLNLSFNQFSSFSKKYRIDGYCYDIKSKDIVCWVECKWYNNKAHCFLNVPKFNELISLSEVTSLPSYLLFREHNRWGYVLLHDGDKVVCDYKTKLMGGTPKGRVANSDDIEPLIAINKSNIVWGS
;
A
#
# COMPACT_ATOMS: atom_id res chain seq x y z
N MET A 1 8.46 2.97 21.84
CA MET A 1 7.40 3.97 21.64
C MET A 1 6.91 3.90 20.20
N ILE A 2 5.64 3.67 20.02
CA ILE A 2 5.06 3.62 18.68
C ILE A 2 4.86 5.06 18.21
N LYS A 3 5.61 5.45 17.18
CA LYS A 3 5.37 6.74 16.53
C LYS A 3 4.10 6.64 15.68
N ILE A 4 3.10 7.41 16.03
CA ILE A 4 1.97 7.63 15.14
C ILE A 4 2.46 8.55 14.03
N ARG A 5 2.72 7.97 12.85
CA ARG A 5 3.22 8.71 11.68
C ARG A 5 2.11 9.25 10.81
N GLU A 6 0.90 8.77 11.02
CA GLU A 6 -0.25 9.14 10.22
C GLU A 6 -0.92 10.39 10.77
N THR A 7 -1.01 11.42 9.96
CA THR A 7 -1.72 12.66 10.27
C THR A 7 -3.15 12.59 9.74
N LYS A 8 -4.00 13.53 10.19
CA LYS A 8 -5.35 13.70 9.65
C LYS A 8 -5.33 13.95 8.13
N GLU A 9 -4.34 14.70 7.65
CA GLU A 9 -4.17 14.96 6.21
C GLU A 9 -3.82 13.68 5.44
N ASP A 10 -2.99 12.82 6.02
CA ASP A 10 -2.63 11.54 5.41
C ASP A 10 -3.86 10.65 5.27
N LEU A 11 -4.71 10.60 6.29
CA LEU A 11 -5.96 9.85 6.23
C LEU A 11 -6.90 10.36 5.14
N ILE A 12 -6.99 11.69 4.97
CA ILE A 12 -7.78 12.29 3.90
C ILE A 12 -7.24 11.90 2.52
N LYS A 13 -5.93 11.91 2.34
CA LYS A 13 -5.29 11.49 1.08
C LYS A 13 -5.56 10.02 0.78
N GLN A 14 -5.45 9.15 1.78
CA GLN A 14 -5.80 7.74 1.64
C GLN A 14 -7.25 7.55 1.23
N THR A 15 -8.17 8.27 1.90
CA THR A 15 -9.60 8.19 1.59
C THR A 15 -9.88 8.52 0.13
N ARG A 16 -9.23 9.56 -0.39
CA ARG A 16 -9.38 9.95 -1.80
C ARG A 16 -8.89 8.87 -2.76
N LEU A 17 -7.76 8.22 -2.44
CA LEU A 17 -7.27 7.10 -3.24
C LEU A 17 -8.26 5.94 -3.24
N PHE A 18 -8.80 5.58 -2.07
CA PHE A 18 -9.82 4.55 -1.96
C PHE A 18 -11.07 4.89 -2.76
N GLU A 19 -11.52 6.14 -2.70
CA GLU A 19 -12.71 6.59 -3.45
C GLU A 19 -12.53 6.41 -4.95
N VAL A 20 -11.43 6.85 -5.52
CA VAL A 20 -11.21 6.76 -6.97
C VAL A 20 -11.01 5.30 -7.40
N PHE A 21 -10.29 4.51 -6.62
CA PHE A 21 -10.04 3.11 -6.94
C PHE A 21 -11.32 2.27 -6.83
N SER A 22 -12.06 2.41 -5.73
CA SER A 22 -13.29 1.66 -5.53
C SER A 22 -14.34 1.99 -6.60
N ARG A 23 -14.43 3.26 -6.98
CA ARG A 23 -15.28 3.69 -8.09
C ARG A 23 -14.87 3.07 -9.41
N HIS A 24 -13.57 3.02 -9.67
CA HIS A 24 -13.02 2.38 -10.87
C HIS A 24 -13.40 0.90 -10.96
N LEU A 25 -13.44 0.19 -9.84
CA LEU A 25 -13.84 -1.21 -9.77
C LEU A 25 -15.34 -1.42 -9.55
N ASN A 26 -16.10 -0.35 -9.38
CA ASN A 26 -17.52 -0.39 -9.03
C ASN A 26 -17.77 -1.14 -7.72
N LEU A 27 -16.94 -0.84 -6.71
CA LEU A 27 -16.99 -1.45 -5.39
C LEU A 27 -17.14 -0.37 -4.31
N SER A 28 -17.42 -0.82 -3.10
CA SER A 28 -17.34 -0.02 -1.89
C SER A 28 -16.02 -0.29 -1.17
N PHE A 29 -15.64 0.55 -0.22
CA PHE A 29 -14.40 0.36 0.51
C PHE A 29 -14.58 0.60 2.00
N ASN A 30 -13.70 0.02 2.80
CA ASN A 30 -13.56 0.30 4.20
C ASN A 30 -12.08 0.55 4.51
N GLN A 31 -11.80 1.73 5.06
CA GLN A 31 -10.46 2.17 5.39
C GLN A 31 -10.22 1.93 6.89
N PHE A 32 -9.11 1.25 7.21
CA PHE A 32 -8.71 1.07 8.59
C PHE A 32 -8.06 2.35 9.11
N SER A 33 -8.41 2.73 10.33
CA SER A 33 -7.76 3.88 10.96
C SER A 33 -6.38 3.46 11.52
N SER A 34 -5.48 4.45 11.65
CA SER A 34 -4.17 4.25 12.27
C SER A 34 -4.26 3.78 13.72
N PHE A 35 -5.42 3.94 14.35
CA PHE A 35 -5.68 3.49 15.71
C PHE A 35 -6.13 2.03 15.78
N SER A 36 -6.50 1.43 14.65
CA SER A 36 -6.84 0.02 14.59
C SER A 36 -5.55 -0.81 14.55
N LYS A 37 -5.21 -1.43 15.66
CA LYS A 37 -4.02 -2.29 15.77
C LYS A 37 -4.20 -3.69 15.18
N LYS A 38 -5.40 -4.02 14.68
CA LYS A 38 -5.70 -5.35 14.15
C LYS A 38 -5.06 -5.63 12.81
N TYR A 39 -4.92 -4.60 11.97
CA TYR A 39 -4.46 -4.76 10.60
C TYR A 39 -3.34 -3.79 10.30
N ARG A 40 -2.34 -4.27 9.57
CA ARG A 40 -1.19 -3.47 9.14
C ARG A 40 -1.38 -2.85 7.77
N ILE A 41 -2.46 -3.20 7.09
CA ILE A 41 -2.81 -2.66 5.77
C ILE A 41 -3.83 -1.54 5.91
N ASP A 42 -4.00 -0.76 4.86
CA ASP A 42 -4.86 0.43 4.93
C ASP A 42 -6.36 0.12 4.80
N GLY A 43 -6.73 -0.97 4.15
CA GLY A 43 -8.14 -1.33 4.06
C GLY A 43 -8.45 -2.36 2.98
N TYR A 44 -9.71 -2.40 2.57
CA TYR A 44 -10.20 -3.37 1.59
C TYR A 44 -11.37 -2.79 0.78
N CYS A 45 -11.61 -3.38 -0.39
CA CYS A 45 -12.82 -3.11 -1.18
C CYS A 45 -13.76 -4.32 -1.12
N TYR A 46 -15.05 -4.05 -1.19
CA TYR A 46 -16.06 -5.10 -1.06
C TYR A 46 -17.27 -4.80 -1.95
N ASP A 47 -18.03 -5.85 -2.26
CA ASP A 47 -19.29 -5.72 -2.96
C ASP A 47 -20.40 -5.35 -1.96
N ILE A 48 -21.09 -4.24 -2.21
CA ILE A 48 -22.08 -3.71 -1.27
C ILE A 48 -23.31 -4.62 -1.12
N LYS A 49 -23.63 -5.38 -2.14
CA LYS A 49 -24.81 -6.28 -2.11
C LYS A 49 -24.52 -7.59 -1.41
N SER A 50 -23.44 -8.27 -1.81
CA SER A 50 -23.09 -9.56 -1.24
C SER A 50 -22.36 -9.46 0.10
N LYS A 51 -21.73 -8.29 0.37
CA LYS A 51 -20.85 -8.06 1.51
C LYS A 51 -19.54 -8.86 1.45
N ASP A 52 -19.23 -9.43 0.29
CA ASP A 52 -17.98 -10.15 0.11
C ASP A 52 -16.82 -9.18 -0.11
N ILE A 53 -15.71 -9.42 0.58
CA ILE A 53 -14.46 -8.68 0.33
C ILE A 53 -13.91 -9.14 -1.01
N VAL A 54 -13.50 -8.17 -1.85
CA VAL A 54 -12.99 -8.42 -3.19
C VAL A 54 -11.48 -8.31 -3.25
N CYS A 55 -10.90 -7.35 -2.53
CA CYS A 55 -9.44 -7.17 -2.55
C CYS A 55 -8.94 -6.43 -1.31
N TRP A 56 -7.66 -6.62 -1.02
CA TRP A 56 -6.92 -5.95 0.03
C TRP A 56 -6.14 -4.78 -0.57
N VAL A 57 -6.01 -3.68 0.18
CA VAL A 57 -5.47 -2.44 -0.36
C VAL A 57 -4.50 -1.78 0.61
N GLU A 58 -3.36 -1.33 0.07
CA GLU A 58 -2.41 -0.44 0.74
C GLU A 58 -2.25 0.82 -0.10
N CYS A 59 -2.12 1.97 0.54
CA CYS A 59 -1.99 3.25 -0.14
C CYS A 59 -0.59 3.85 0.08
N LYS A 60 -0.02 4.44 -0.97
CA LYS A 60 1.24 5.17 -0.92
C LYS A 60 1.18 6.41 -1.81
N TRP A 61 1.90 7.44 -1.40
CA TRP A 61 2.08 8.62 -2.23
C TRP A 61 3.54 9.05 -2.18
N TYR A 62 4.08 9.39 -3.33
CA TYR A 62 5.48 9.79 -3.47
C TYR A 62 5.61 10.94 -4.48
N ASN A 63 6.71 11.67 -4.33
CA ASN A 63 7.13 12.68 -5.28
C ASN A 63 8.46 12.24 -5.90
N ASN A 64 8.50 12.10 -7.24
CA ASN A 64 9.72 11.94 -8.04
C ASN A 64 10.62 10.75 -7.69
N LYS A 65 10.07 9.60 -7.32
CA LYS A 65 10.86 8.37 -7.12
C LYS A 65 10.64 7.40 -8.28
N ALA A 66 11.68 6.67 -8.64
CA ALA A 66 11.62 5.69 -9.73
C ALA A 66 10.88 4.42 -9.35
N HIS A 67 10.72 4.15 -8.07
CA HIS A 67 10.10 2.94 -7.55
C HIS A 67 9.07 3.27 -6.48
N CYS A 68 8.08 2.40 -6.36
CA CYS A 68 7.20 2.36 -5.19
C CYS A 68 7.85 1.48 -4.14
N PHE A 69 7.93 1.95 -2.91
CA PHE A 69 8.56 1.22 -1.82
C PHE A 69 7.54 0.79 -0.77
N LEU A 70 7.61 -0.48 -0.39
CA LEU A 70 6.88 -1.02 0.75
C LEU A 70 7.90 -1.64 1.72
N ASN A 71 7.69 -1.47 3.01
CA ASN A 71 8.51 -2.23 3.95
C ASN A 71 8.14 -3.72 3.85
N VAL A 72 9.10 -4.58 4.21
CA VAL A 72 8.91 -6.03 4.09
C VAL A 72 7.72 -6.53 4.92
N PRO A 73 7.51 -6.08 6.18
CA PRO A 73 6.34 -6.52 6.94
C PRO A 73 4.99 -6.20 6.29
N LYS A 74 4.83 -5.03 5.69
CA LYS A 74 3.59 -4.66 4.98
C LYS A 74 3.37 -5.50 3.73
N PHE A 75 4.42 -5.70 2.95
CA PHE A 75 4.36 -6.55 1.78
C PHE A 75 3.96 -7.98 2.18
N ASN A 76 4.61 -8.54 3.19
CA ASN A 76 4.30 -9.88 3.69
C ASN A 76 2.86 -10.00 4.18
N GLU A 77 2.34 -8.97 4.86
CA GLU A 77 0.95 -8.96 5.33
C GLU A 77 -0.03 -9.03 4.16
N LEU A 78 0.19 -8.22 3.12
CA LEU A 78 -0.65 -8.22 1.93
C LEU A 78 -0.61 -9.57 1.20
N ILE A 79 0.59 -10.13 1.03
CA ILE A 79 0.76 -11.42 0.37
C ILE A 79 0.09 -12.54 1.19
N SER A 80 0.28 -12.55 2.49
CA SER A 80 -0.34 -13.55 3.39
C SER A 80 -1.86 -13.48 3.35
N LEU A 81 -2.42 -12.28 3.37
CA LEU A 81 -3.87 -12.10 3.25
C LEU A 81 -4.38 -12.64 1.91
N SER A 82 -3.68 -12.35 0.83
CA SER A 82 -4.05 -12.85 -0.49
C SER A 82 -3.99 -14.38 -0.56
N GLU A 83 -2.96 -14.98 0.02
CA GLU A 83 -2.81 -16.44 0.03
C GLU A 83 -3.89 -17.14 0.85
N VAL A 84 -4.18 -16.61 2.04
CA VAL A 84 -5.18 -17.20 2.95
C VAL A 84 -6.59 -17.04 2.41
N THR A 85 -6.90 -15.89 1.81
CA THR A 85 -8.26 -15.55 1.36
C THR A 85 -8.51 -15.85 -0.10
N SER A 86 -7.47 -16.13 -0.88
CA SER A 86 -7.53 -16.26 -2.35
C SER A 86 -8.07 -15.00 -3.03
N LEU A 87 -7.86 -13.85 -2.41
CA LEU A 87 -8.27 -12.54 -2.94
C LEU A 87 -7.05 -11.73 -3.36
N PRO A 88 -7.18 -10.90 -4.40
CA PRO A 88 -6.07 -10.05 -4.82
C PRO A 88 -5.74 -8.96 -3.81
N SER A 89 -4.49 -8.51 -3.85
CA SER A 89 -4.03 -7.34 -3.11
C SER A 89 -3.45 -6.31 -4.06
N TYR A 90 -3.73 -5.05 -3.77
CA TYR A 90 -3.34 -3.89 -4.58
C TYR A 90 -2.57 -2.89 -3.76
N LEU A 91 -1.60 -2.25 -4.40
CA LEU A 91 -0.99 -1.03 -3.93
C LEU A 91 -1.59 0.13 -4.73
N LEU A 92 -2.24 1.05 -4.03
CA LEU A 92 -2.70 2.29 -4.65
C LEU A 92 -1.60 3.33 -4.53
N PHE A 93 -1.38 4.05 -5.60
CA PHE A 93 -0.26 4.96 -5.70
C PHE A 93 -0.73 6.33 -6.19
N ARG A 94 -0.27 7.38 -5.51
CA ARG A 94 -0.49 8.75 -5.95
C ARG A 94 0.85 9.45 -6.11
N GLU A 95 0.99 10.11 -7.25
CA GLU A 95 2.14 10.95 -7.56
C GLU A 95 1.62 12.26 -8.15
N HIS A 96 1.84 13.37 -7.44
CA HIS A 96 1.33 14.67 -7.84
C HIS A 96 -0.19 14.65 -8.08
N ASN A 97 -0.62 14.89 -9.31
CA ASN A 97 -2.04 15.00 -9.66
C ASN A 97 -2.63 13.71 -10.25
N ARG A 98 -1.84 12.64 -10.31
CA ARG A 98 -2.32 11.39 -10.90
C ARG A 98 -2.32 10.27 -9.86
N TRP A 99 -3.17 9.29 -10.09
CA TRP A 99 -3.25 8.09 -9.27
C TRP A 99 -3.10 6.85 -10.15
N GLY A 100 -2.72 5.77 -9.53
CA GLY A 100 -2.60 4.50 -10.20
C GLY A 100 -2.65 3.37 -9.21
N TYR A 101 -2.55 2.15 -9.70
CA TYR A 101 -2.52 0.98 -8.85
C TYR A 101 -1.58 -0.08 -9.42
N VAL A 102 -1.08 -0.93 -8.53
CA VAL A 102 -0.27 -2.10 -8.87
C VAL A 102 -0.95 -3.32 -8.28
N LEU A 103 -1.20 -4.33 -9.11
CA LEU A 103 -1.63 -5.62 -8.61
C LEU A 103 -0.41 -6.34 -8.05
N LEU A 104 -0.40 -6.60 -6.74
CA LEU A 104 0.72 -7.27 -6.06
C LEU A 104 0.58 -8.79 -6.13
N HIS A 105 -0.61 -9.27 -5.83
CA HIS A 105 -0.94 -10.69 -5.78
C HIS A 105 -2.34 -10.84 -6.37
N ASP A 106 -2.54 -11.86 -7.21
CA ASP A 106 -3.81 -12.04 -7.92
C ASP A 106 -4.81 -12.95 -7.20
N GLY A 107 -4.47 -13.38 -5.98
CA GLY A 107 -5.24 -14.36 -5.21
C GLY A 107 -4.64 -15.77 -5.30
N ASP A 108 -3.73 -15.99 -6.22
CA ASP A 108 -3.04 -17.27 -6.44
C ASP A 108 -1.53 -17.13 -6.25
N LYS A 109 -0.94 -16.08 -6.82
CA LYS A 109 0.52 -15.85 -6.78
C LYS A 109 0.84 -14.36 -6.82
N VAL A 110 2.08 -14.02 -6.45
CA VAL A 110 2.64 -12.69 -6.64
C VAL A 110 2.83 -12.45 -8.13
N VAL A 111 2.34 -11.31 -8.62
CA VAL A 111 2.36 -10.98 -10.06
C VAL A 111 3.13 -9.70 -10.38
N CYS A 112 3.50 -8.90 -9.37
CA CYS A 112 4.30 -7.70 -9.61
C CYS A 112 5.80 -8.04 -9.66
N ASP A 113 6.54 -7.27 -10.46
CA ASP A 113 7.99 -7.33 -10.48
C ASP A 113 8.54 -6.49 -9.33
N TYR A 114 9.36 -7.08 -8.48
CA TYR A 114 9.94 -6.38 -7.35
C TYR A 114 11.36 -6.84 -7.09
N LYS A 115 12.11 -5.97 -6.40
CA LYS A 115 13.43 -6.28 -5.88
C LYS A 115 13.46 -5.94 -4.40
N THR A 116 14.30 -6.64 -3.66
CA THR A 116 14.56 -6.29 -2.26
C THR A 116 15.79 -5.38 -2.23
N LYS A 117 15.65 -4.20 -1.64
CA LYS A 117 16.72 -3.22 -1.54
C LYS A 117 16.90 -2.76 -0.10
N LEU A 118 18.13 -2.45 0.25
CA LEU A 118 18.41 -1.75 1.50
C LEU A 118 18.28 -0.25 1.25
N MET A 119 17.43 0.38 2.03
CA MET A 119 17.22 1.82 1.98
C MET A 119 17.45 2.38 3.37
N GLY A 120 18.15 3.50 3.43
CA GLY A 120 18.35 4.19 4.68
C GLY A 120 18.77 5.62 4.43
N GLY A 121 18.33 6.50 5.29
CA GLY A 121 18.71 7.89 5.25
C GLY A 121 19.61 8.23 6.44
N THR A 122 20.35 9.32 6.33
CA THR A 122 21.07 9.88 7.47
C THR A 122 20.03 10.53 8.39
N PRO A 123 19.91 10.05 9.64
CA PRO A 123 18.98 10.66 10.59
C PRO A 123 19.42 12.08 10.95
N LYS A 124 18.46 12.95 11.13
CA LYS A 124 18.73 14.34 11.54
C LYS A 124 19.24 14.34 12.98
N GLY A 125 20.37 15.00 13.22
CA GLY A 125 20.88 15.26 14.55
C GLY A 125 21.65 14.13 15.21
N ARG A 126 21.96 13.04 14.51
CA ARG A 126 22.79 11.94 15.02
C ARG A 126 23.51 11.20 13.92
N VAL A 127 24.48 10.38 14.29
CA VAL A 127 25.19 9.52 13.35
C VAL A 127 24.28 8.36 12.92
N ALA A 128 24.30 8.02 11.64
CA ALA A 128 23.59 6.87 11.12
C ALA A 128 24.12 5.57 11.71
N ASN A 129 23.24 4.62 11.99
CA ASN A 129 23.59 3.29 12.46
C ASN A 129 22.79 2.22 11.70
N SER A 130 23.00 0.94 12.04
CA SER A 130 22.33 -0.17 11.33
C SER A 130 20.81 -0.14 11.41
N ASP A 131 20.22 0.51 12.43
CA ASP A 131 18.78 0.62 12.58
C ASP A 131 18.15 1.60 11.60
N ASP A 132 18.96 2.45 10.96
CA ASP A 132 18.51 3.40 9.94
C ASP A 132 18.41 2.77 8.55
N ILE A 133 18.91 1.56 8.41
CA ILE A 133 18.90 0.81 7.16
C ILE A 133 17.90 -0.31 7.30
N GLU A 134 16.90 -0.32 6.41
CA GLU A 134 15.91 -1.40 6.41
C GLU A 134 15.73 -2.00 5.02
N PRO A 135 15.45 -3.31 4.94
CA PRO A 135 15.09 -3.91 3.68
C PRO A 135 13.70 -3.45 3.25
N LEU A 136 13.60 -3.01 2.02
CA LEU A 136 12.34 -2.58 1.41
C LEU A 136 12.06 -3.40 0.15
N ILE A 137 10.79 -3.56 -0.15
CA ILE A 137 10.33 -4.09 -1.42
C ILE A 137 10.22 -2.91 -2.38
N ALA A 138 11.01 -2.93 -3.45
CA ALA A 138 11.01 -1.91 -4.48
C ALA A 138 10.26 -2.42 -5.72
N ILE A 139 9.13 -1.79 -6.02
CA ILE A 139 8.28 -2.13 -7.15
C ILE A 139 8.52 -1.08 -8.24
N ASN A 140 8.85 -1.53 -9.45
CA ASN A 140 9.08 -0.63 -10.56
C ASN A 140 7.78 0.07 -10.95
N LYS A 141 7.85 1.38 -11.18
CA LYS A 141 6.70 2.18 -11.61
C LYS A 141 6.09 1.73 -12.94
N SER A 142 6.83 1.00 -13.77
CA SER A 142 6.28 0.41 -14.98
C SER A 142 5.13 -0.58 -14.72
N ASN A 143 5.02 -1.10 -13.49
CA ASN A 143 3.93 -1.97 -13.09
C ASN A 143 2.63 -1.20 -12.76
N ILE A 144 2.70 0.12 -12.68
CA ILE A 144 1.55 0.94 -12.30
C ILE A 144 0.59 1.07 -13.48
N VAL A 145 -0.68 0.76 -13.23
CA VAL A 145 -1.77 1.10 -14.14
C VAL A 145 -2.31 2.44 -13.67
N TRP A 146 -2.10 3.47 -14.48
CA TRP A 146 -2.54 4.82 -14.14
C TRP A 146 -4.02 4.99 -14.41
N GLY A 147 -4.74 5.56 -13.45
CA GLY A 147 -6.14 5.90 -13.59
C GLY A 147 -6.35 7.20 -14.34
N SER A 148 -7.53 7.36 -14.87
CA SER A 148 -7.95 8.59 -15.55
C SER A 148 -8.48 9.62 -14.57
#